data_062b29ab5c54c89e551f72a7964e85c0
#
_entry.id   062b29ab5c54c89e551f72a7964e85c0
#
_cell.length_a   1.000
_cell.length_b   1.000
_cell.length_c   1.000
_cell.angle_alpha   90.00
_cell.angle_beta   90.00
_cell.angle_gamma   90.00
#
_symmetry.space_group_name_H-M   'P 1'
#
loop_
_entity.id
_entity.type
_entity.pdbx_description
1 polymer ?
#
loop_
_entity_poly.entity_id
_entity_poly.type
_entity_poly.pdbx_seq_one_letter_code
_entity_poly.pdbx_strand_id
1 'polypeptide(L)'
;ELIRSRKNKSITKILDNSNINHEPLAKDIGFVLGPQINAASRIDDSSLSSKLLISNDDSEIETISRKLFLINEKRKLIEQNIFNEAIEQIKDQENKKFIIVYKENWHQGVLGIVASKIVALYNKPTFVFSFINNVGSGSGRSIDQIDIGSIVLELKANDLIEDGGCLLYTSDAADEKRC
;
A
#
# COMPACT_ATOMS: atom_id res chain seq x y z
N GLU A 1 -20.10 -7.04 13.42
CA GLU A 1 -20.50 -7.73 14.66
C GLU A 1 -19.41 -8.72 15.12
N LEU A 2 -18.97 -9.67 14.27
CA LEU A 2 -17.96 -10.70 14.64
C LEU A 2 -16.62 -10.11 15.12
N ILE A 3 -16.16 -9.02 14.53
CA ILE A 3 -14.90 -8.35 14.93
C ILE A 3 -15.09 -7.65 16.27
N ARG A 4 -16.21 -6.95 16.46
CA ARG A 4 -16.53 -6.26 17.73
C ARG A 4 -16.63 -7.23 18.90
N SER A 5 -17.25 -8.37 18.69
CA SER A 5 -17.40 -9.40 19.72
C SER A 5 -16.11 -10.19 20.03
N ARG A 6 -15.00 -9.91 19.31
CA ARG A 6 -13.70 -10.59 19.47
C ARG A 6 -13.80 -12.13 19.38
N LYS A 7 -14.77 -12.65 18.64
CA LYS A 7 -14.95 -14.11 18.49
C LYS A 7 -13.91 -14.78 17.59
N ASN A 8 -13.32 -14.03 16.67
CA ASN A 8 -12.25 -14.54 15.82
C ASN A 8 -10.91 -14.37 16.54
N LYS A 9 -10.26 -15.48 16.90
CA LYS A 9 -9.00 -15.50 17.66
C LYS A 9 -7.88 -14.75 16.93
N SER A 10 -7.73 -14.96 15.63
CA SER A 10 -6.66 -14.36 14.81
C SER A 10 -6.78 -12.84 14.76
N ILE A 11 -7.99 -12.34 14.50
CA ILE A 11 -8.25 -10.90 14.47
C ILE A 11 -8.06 -10.29 15.88
N THR A 12 -8.57 -10.96 16.91
CA THR A 12 -8.40 -10.53 18.30
C THR A 12 -6.92 -10.38 18.63
N LYS A 13 -6.10 -11.36 18.25
CA LYS A 13 -4.66 -11.32 18.52
C LYS A 13 -3.93 -10.20 17.81
N ILE A 14 -4.30 -9.87 16.56
CA ILE A 14 -3.76 -8.69 15.85
C ILE A 14 -4.09 -7.39 16.61
N LEU A 15 -5.32 -7.26 17.08
CA LEU A 15 -5.77 -6.09 17.83
C LEU A 15 -5.03 -5.96 19.16
N ASP A 16 -4.88 -7.07 19.90
CA ASP A 16 -4.17 -7.11 21.18
C ASP A 16 -2.68 -6.75 21.01
N ASN A 17 -2.01 -7.28 20.00
CA ASN A 17 -0.62 -6.92 19.67
C ASN A 17 -0.45 -5.43 19.34
N SER A 18 -1.55 -4.76 18.99
CA SER A 18 -1.59 -3.33 18.69
C SER A 18 -2.13 -2.48 19.83
N ASN A 19 -2.31 -3.06 21.03
CA ASN A 19 -2.86 -2.40 22.22
C ASN A 19 -4.29 -1.85 22.04
N ILE A 20 -5.09 -2.47 21.16
CA ILE A 20 -6.51 -2.14 21.02
C ILE A 20 -7.31 -2.92 22.04
N ASN A 21 -7.50 -2.34 23.23
CA ASN A 21 -8.16 -2.99 24.37
C ASN A 21 -9.66 -2.63 24.50
N HIS A 22 -10.14 -1.70 23.69
CA HIS A 22 -11.54 -1.31 23.62
C HIS A 22 -12.30 -2.14 22.55
N GLU A 23 -13.63 -1.97 22.48
CA GLU A 23 -14.43 -2.51 21.37
C GLU A 23 -13.94 -1.93 20.04
N PRO A 24 -13.56 -2.78 19.04
CA PRO A 24 -12.97 -2.32 17.80
C PRO A 24 -13.93 -1.42 17.00
N LEU A 25 -13.42 -0.24 16.60
CA LEU A 25 -14.12 0.73 15.77
C LEU A 25 -13.75 0.55 14.29
N ALA A 26 -14.52 1.17 13.39
CA ALA A 26 -14.22 1.14 11.95
C ALA A 26 -12.81 1.65 11.64
N LYS A 27 -12.33 2.69 12.35
CA LYS A 27 -10.97 3.19 12.23
C LYS A 27 -9.89 2.16 12.57
N ASP A 28 -10.13 1.30 13.56
CA ASP A 28 -9.17 0.27 13.97
C ASP A 28 -9.06 -0.83 12.90
N ILE A 29 -10.16 -1.12 12.22
CA ILE A 29 -10.16 -2.04 11.08
C ILE A 29 -9.33 -1.44 9.93
N GLY A 30 -9.58 -0.18 9.57
CA GLY A 30 -8.90 0.48 8.45
C GLY A 30 -7.43 0.81 8.71
N PHE A 31 -7.08 1.22 9.94
CA PHE A 31 -5.74 1.76 10.24
C PHE A 31 -4.86 0.85 11.08
N VAL A 32 -5.41 -0.23 11.66
CA VAL A 32 -4.64 -1.21 12.45
C VAL A 32 -4.71 -2.59 11.82
N LEU A 33 -5.90 -3.18 11.70
CA LEU A 33 -6.07 -4.55 11.23
C LEU A 33 -5.68 -4.69 9.74
N GLY A 34 -6.25 -3.88 8.87
CA GLY A 34 -6.00 -3.92 7.43
C GLY A 34 -4.52 -3.74 7.07
N PRO A 35 -3.82 -2.72 7.59
CA PRO A 35 -2.40 -2.53 7.35
C PRO A 35 -1.52 -3.71 7.79
N GLN A 36 -1.81 -4.37 8.92
CA GLN A 36 -1.04 -5.53 9.37
C GLN A 36 -1.27 -6.76 8.48
N ILE A 37 -2.52 -7.04 8.12
CA ILE A 37 -2.84 -8.14 7.19
C ILE A 37 -2.15 -7.91 5.84
N ASN A 38 -2.17 -6.67 5.32
CA ASN A 38 -1.60 -6.35 4.01
C ASN A 38 -0.07 -6.18 4.04
N ALA A 39 0.57 -6.06 5.20
CA ALA A 39 2.01 -5.79 5.28
C ALA A 39 2.85 -6.92 4.69
N ALA A 40 2.47 -8.17 4.91
CA ALA A 40 3.20 -9.34 4.41
C ALA A 40 3.25 -9.37 2.88
N SER A 41 2.13 -9.14 2.20
CA SER A 41 2.09 -9.12 0.74
C SER A 41 2.89 -7.97 0.11
N ARG A 42 3.24 -6.95 0.89
CA ARG A 42 4.02 -5.80 0.41
C ARG A 42 5.52 -6.00 0.52
N ILE A 43 6.02 -6.63 1.59
CA ILE A 43 7.46 -6.65 1.90
C ILE A 43 7.99 -8.02 2.36
N ASP A 44 7.15 -9.06 2.41
CA ASP A 44 7.50 -10.38 2.92
C ASP A 44 6.64 -11.47 2.23
N ASP A 45 6.43 -12.61 2.88
CA ASP A 45 5.61 -13.73 2.41
C ASP A 45 4.10 -13.43 2.50
N SER A 46 3.46 -13.29 1.35
CA SER A 46 2.03 -13.01 1.24
C SER A 46 1.12 -14.10 1.84
N SER A 47 1.61 -15.33 2.00
CA SER A 47 0.83 -16.45 2.55
C SER A 47 0.56 -16.34 4.06
N LEU A 48 1.35 -15.55 4.79
CA LEU A 48 1.25 -15.41 6.25
C LEU A 48 -0.13 -14.94 6.70
N SER A 49 -0.70 -13.97 6.00
CA SER A 49 -2.01 -13.41 6.36
C SER A 49 -3.13 -14.43 6.17
N SER A 50 -3.10 -15.17 5.07
CA SER A 50 -4.07 -16.25 4.83
C SER A 50 -3.93 -17.36 5.86
N LYS A 51 -2.71 -17.80 6.17
CA LYS A 51 -2.44 -18.80 7.21
C LYS A 51 -2.99 -18.36 8.56
N LEU A 52 -2.74 -17.12 8.97
CA LEU A 52 -3.27 -16.58 10.22
C LEU A 52 -4.79 -16.65 10.27
N LEU A 53 -5.48 -16.22 9.20
CA LEU A 53 -6.93 -16.09 9.21
C LEU A 53 -7.68 -17.43 9.22
N ILE A 54 -7.06 -18.51 8.71
CA ILE A 54 -7.64 -19.87 8.67
C ILE A 54 -7.18 -20.76 9.82
N SER A 55 -6.13 -20.38 10.55
CA SER A 55 -5.58 -21.18 11.65
C SER A 55 -6.55 -21.24 12.83
N ASN A 56 -6.62 -22.44 13.44
CA ASN A 56 -7.32 -22.68 14.70
C ASN A 56 -6.35 -23.01 15.86
N ASP A 57 -5.04 -23.07 15.57
CA ASP A 57 -3.99 -23.35 16.55
C ASP A 57 -3.56 -22.04 17.23
N ASP A 58 -3.74 -21.96 18.54
CA ASP A 58 -3.43 -20.78 19.33
C ASP A 58 -1.93 -20.42 19.30
N SER A 59 -1.02 -21.42 19.23
CA SER A 59 0.41 -21.20 19.12
C SER A 59 0.82 -20.65 17.74
N GLU A 60 0.20 -21.18 16.68
CA GLU A 60 0.41 -20.68 15.32
C GLU A 60 -0.13 -19.26 15.18
N ILE A 61 -1.32 -18.98 15.70
CA ILE A 61 -1.95 -17.65 15.71
C ILE A 61 -1.04 -16.64 16.43
N GLU A 62 -0.52 -16.99 17.61
CA GLU A 62 0.43 -16.15 18.35
C GLU A 62 1.66 -15.82 17.52
N THR A 63 2.30 -16.84 16.97
CA THR A 63 3.54 -16.72 16.21
C THR A 63 3.36 -15.86 14.95
N ILE A 64 2.33 -16.15 14.14
CA ILE A 64 2.11 -15.45 12.88
C ILE A 64 1.64 -14.01 13.13
N SER A 65 0.74 -13.79 14.10
CA SER A 65 0.26 -12.43 14.39
C SER A 65 1.39 -11.50 14.86
N ARG A 66 2.31 -12.01 15.69
CA ARG A 66 3.50 -11.27 16.12
C ARG A 66 4.44 -10.99 14.93
N LYS A 67 4.63 -11.97 14.04
CA LYS A 67 5.44 -11.77 12.83
C LYS A 67 4.82 -10.69 11.93
N LEU A 68 3.51 -10.71 11.70
CA LEU A 68 2.81 -9.67 10.92
C LEU A 68 2.93 -8.28 11.54
N PHE A 69 2.87 -8.18 12.87
CA PHE A 69 3.11 -6.93 13.56
C PHE A 69 4.50 -6.38 13.24
N LEU A 70 5.55 -7.19 13.37
CA LEU A 70 6.94 -6.79 13.09
C LEU A 70 7.15 -6.42 11.61
N ILE A 71 6.56 -7.18 10.70
CA ILE A 71 6.58 -6.87 9.25
C ILE A 71 5.93 -5.51 8.99
N ASN A 72 4.80 -5.23 9.63
CA ASN A 72 4.12 -3.94 9.48
C ASN A 72 4.95 -2.76 10.02
N GLU A 73 5.63 -2.94 11.16
CA GLU A 73 6.55 -1.91 11.66
C GLU A 73 7.73 -1.69 10.69
N LYS A 74 8.32 -2.76 10.15
CA LYS A 74 9.35 -2.67 9.10
C LYS A 74 8.84 -1.93 7.86
N ARG A 75 7.63 -2.26 7.41
CA ARG A 75 6.98 -1.56 6.27
C ARG A 75 6.84 -0.07 6.53
N LYS A 76 6.40 0.34 7.73
CA LYS A 76 6.27 1.75 8.10
C LYS A 76 7.61 2.49 8.05
N LEU A 77 8.69 1.87 8.51
CA LEU A 77 10.02 2.45 8.45
C LEU A 77 10.49 2.64 7.00
N ILE A 78 10.33 1.61 6.15
CA ILE A 78 10.68 1.70 4.73
C ILE A 78 9.87 2.82 4.05
N GLU A 79 8.57 2.86 4.28
CA GLU A 79 7.66 3.87 3.75
C GLU A 79 8.07 5.28 4.17
N GLN A 80 8.41 5.49 5.46
CA GLN A 80 8.80 6.78 5.97
C GLN A 80 10.13 7.26 5.37
N ASN A 81 11.10 6.36 5.22
CA ASN A 81 12.37 6.69 4.59
C ASN A 81 12.18 7.13 3.14
N ILE A 82 11.43 6.34 2.36
CA ILE A 82 11.15 6.68 0.95
C ILE A 82 10.36 7.99 0.86
N PHE A 83 9.39 8.21 1.73
CA PHE A 83 8.63 9.46 1.77
C PHE A 83 9.53 10.67 2.04
N ASN A 84 10.43 10.60 3.03
CA ASN A 84 11.35 11.69 3.34
C ASN A 84 12.27 12.01 2.15
N GLU A 85 12.84 10.99 1.50
CA GLU A 85 13.67 11.16 0.32
C GLU A 85 12.89 11.73 -0.88
N ALA A 86 11.63 11.33 -1.05
CA ALA A 86 10.75 11.86 -2.08
C ALA A 86 10.43 13.34 -1.85
N ILE A 87 10.17 13.76 -0.61
CA ILE A 87 9.92 15.17 -0.27
C ILE A 87 11.08 16.07 -0.66
N GLU A 88 12.33 15.62 -0.49
CA GLU A 88 13.48 16.40 -0.93
C GLU A 88 13.49 16.65 -2.44
N GLN A 89 13.07 15.67 -3.24
CA GLN A 89 12.98 15.81 -4.70
C GLN A 89 11.83 16.72 -5.15
N ILE A 90 10.79 16.88 -4.33
CA ILE A 90 9.61 17.67 -4.68
C ILE A 90 9.90 19.17 -4.61
N LYS A 91 10.86 19.61 -3.81
CA LYS A 91 11.23 21.03 -3.66
C LYS A 91 11.44 21.74 -5.00
N ASP A 92 11.97 21.04 -5.99
CA ASP A 92 12.20 21.58 -7.33
C ASP A 92 11.00 21.42 -8.29
N GLN A 93 9.86 20.91 -7.79
CA GLN A 93 8.68 20.59 -8.59
C GLN A 93 7.42 21.38 -8.19
N GLU A 94 7.53 22.39 -7.34
CA GLU A 94 6.37 23.13 -6.81
C GLU A 94 5.46 23.71 -7.89
N ASN A 95 6.06 24.17 -9.02
CA ASN A 95 5.30 24.76 -10.13
C ASN A 95 4.84 23.75 -11.20
N LYS A 96 5.15 22.44 -11.04
CA LYS A 96 4.73 21.43 -12.00
C LYS A 96 3.30 20.96 -11.73
N LYS A 97 2.60 20.58 -12.81
CA LYS A 97 1.23 20.03 -12.73
C LYS A 97 1.20 18.60 -12.16
N PHE A 98 2.29 17.86 -12.29
CA PHE A 98 2.48 16.49 -11.80
C PHE A 98 3.72 16.45 -10.91
N ILE A 99 3.72 15.53 -9.96
CA ILE A 99 4.87 15.19 -9.16
C ILE A 99 5.42 13.85 -9.64
N ILE A 100 6.71 13.81 -9.98
CA ILE A 100 7.40 12.58 -10.35
C ILE A 100 8.65 12.49 -9.50
N VAL A 101 8.73 11.44 -8.68
CA VAL A 101 9.88 11.16 -7.83
C VAL A 101 10.38 9.74 -8.09
N TYR A 102 11.70 9.54 -8.01
CA TYR A 102 12.29 8.25 -8.30
C TYR A 102 13.64 8.09 -7.61
N LYS A 103 13.97 6.84 -7.31
CA LYS A 103 15.31 6.46 -6.85
C LYS A 103 15.56 4.99 -7.10
N GLU A 104 16.84 4.63 -7.21
CA GLU A 104 17.25 3.23 -7.26
C GLU A 104 16.95 2.51 -5.93
N ASN A 105 16.56 1.25 -6.03
CA ASN A 105 16.38 0.35 -4.91
C ASN A 105 15.32 0.76 -3.87
N TRP A 106 14.41 1.68 -4.20
CA TRP A 106 13.23 1.86 -3.38
C TRP A 106 12.35 0.60 -3.40
N HIS A 107 11.81 0.21 -2.25
CA HIS A 107 11.00 -1.00 -2.15
C HIS A 107 9.66 -0.83 -2.87
N GLN A 108 9.44 -1.60 -3.95
CA GLN A 108 8.28 -1.47 -4.84
C GLN A 108 6.93 -1.61 -4.10
N GLY A 109 6.84 -2.49 -3.10
CA GLY A 109 5.60 -2.77 -2.35
C GLY A 109 5.04 -1.59 -1.56
N VAL A 110 5.79 -0.48 -1.40
CA VAL A 110 5.33 0.71 -0.66
C VAL A 110 5.19 1.95 -1.53
N LEU A 111 5.60 1.94 -2.81
CA LEU A 111 5.57 3.12 -3.68
C LEU A 111 4.17 3.72 -3.79
N GLY A 112 3.14 2.88 -3.91
CA GLY A 112 1.76 3.33 -3.98
C GLY A 112 1.24 4.00 -2.70
N ILE A 113 1.78 3.60 -1.52
CA ILE A 113 1.44 4.25 -0.26
C ILE A 113 2.10 5.64 -0.20
N VAL A 114 3.37 5.72 -0.61
CA VAL A 114 4.10 6.99 -0.69
C VAL A 114 3.43 7.94 -1.67
N ALA A 115 3.06 7.46 -2.87
CA ALA A 115 2.32 8.26 -3.84
C ALA A 115 1.02 8.83 -3.26
N SER A 116 0.24 8.01 -2.54
CA SER A 116 -1.00 8.45 -1.88
C SER A 116 -0.74 9.54 -0.83
N LYS A 117 0.33 9.42 -0.04
CA LYS A 117 0.71 10.45 0.95
C LYS A 117 1.09 11.77 0.28
N ILE A 118 1.84 11.70 -0.82
CA ILE A 118 2.26 12.90 -1.56
C ILE A 118 1.03 13.59 -2.18
N VAL A 119 0.12 12.82 -2.79
CA VAL A 119 -1.15 13.37 -3.32
C VAL A 119 -1.95 14.07 -2.22
N ALA A 120 -2.08 13.45 -1.05
CA ALA A 120 -2.80 14.03 0.08
C ALA A 120 -2.17 15.35 0.58
N LEU A 121 -0.83 15.49 0.47
CA LEU A 121 -0.11 16.67 0.94
C LEU A 121 -0.11 17.82 -0.09
N TYR A 122 0.08 17.50 -1.37
CA TYR A 122 0.30 18.50 -2.43
C TYR A 122 -0.91 18.69 -3.33
N ASN A 123 -1.93 17.85 -3.24
CA ASN A 123 -3.11 17.82 -4.12
C ASN A 123 -2.74 17.83 -5.62
N LYS A 124 -1.77 17.00 -5.99
CA LYS A 124 -1.29 16.85 -7.36
C LYS A 124 -1.18 15.37 -7.73
N PRO A 125 -1.48 14.99 -8.98
CA PRO A 125 -1.19 13.64 -9.46
C PRO A 125 0.29 13.33 -9.27
N THR A 126 0.57 12.16 -8.71
CA THR A 126 1.93 11.78 -8.30
C THR A 126 2.29 10.40 -8.80
N PHE A 127 3.48 10.29 -9.37
CA PHE A 127 4.11 9.03 -9.73
C PHE A 127 5.38 8.83 -8.91
N VAL A 128 5.55 7.65 -8.36
CA VAL A 128 6.72 7.23 -7.59
C VAL A 128 7.32 6.01 -8.24
N PHE A 129 8.59 6.09 -8.67
CA PHE A 129 9.28 5.00 -9.36
C PHE A 129 10.47 4.48 -8.55
N SER A 130 10.74 3.19 -8.71
CA SER A 130 11.97 2.54 -8.26
C SER A 130 12.67 1.92 -9.46
N PHE A 131 13.97 2.05 -9.53
CA PHE A 131 14.79 1.41 -10.56
C PHE A 131 15.61 0.28 -9.96
N ILE A 132 15.55 -0.89 -10.58
CA ILE A 132 16.36 -2.06 -10.23
C ILE A 132 16.95 -2.59 -11.54
N ASN A 133 18.28 -2.65 -11.64
CA ASN A 133 18.96 -3.11 -12.86
C ASN A 133 18.49 -2.38 -14.14
N ASN A 134 18.32 -1.09 -14.07
CA ASN A 134 17.81 -0.21 -15.15
C ASN A 134 16.33 -0.48 -15.56
N VAL A 135 15.62 -1.33 -14.85
CA VAL A 135 14.17 -1.51 -15.05
C VAL A 135 13.42 -0.65 -14.04
N GLY A 136 12.59 0.26 -14.54
CA GLY A 136 11.75 1.14 -13.74
C GLY A 136 10.40 0.48 -13.43
N SER A 137 10.04 0.42 -12.16
CA SER A 137 8.68 0.05 -11.72
C SER A 137 8.11 1.16 -10.86
N GLY A 138 6.85 1.49 -11.03
CA GLY A 138 6.26 2.61 -10.33
C GLY A 138 4.80 2.43 -9.94
N SER A 139 4.32 3.39 -9.17
CA SER A 139 2.92 3.50 -8.81
C SER A 139 2.48 4.95 -8.91
N GLY A 140 1.34 5.18 -9.57
CA GLY A 140 0.70 6.48 -9.66
C GLY A 140 -0.52 6.61 -8.74
N ARG A 141 -0.79 7.83 -8.33
CA ARG A 141 -2.05 8.21 -7.67
C ARG A 141 -2.52 9.53 -8.23
N SER A 142 -3.83 9.64 -8.43
CA SER A 142 -4.45 10.82 -9.03
C SER A 142 -5.22 11.66 -8.00
N ILE A 143 -5.72 12.78 -8.49
CA ILE A 143 -6.76 13.59 -7.87
C ILE A 143 -8.05 13.46 -8.70
N ASP A 144 -9.19 13.80 -8.11
CA ASP A 144 -10.53 13.56 -8.70
C ASP A 144 -10.75 14.09 -10.13
N GLN A 145 -9.99 15.08 -10.55
CA GLN A 145 -10.17 15.74 -11.86
C GLN A 145 -9.22 15.24 -12.96
N ILE A 146 -8.33 14.31 -12.65
CA ILE A 146 -7.29 13.84 -13.58
C ILE A 146 -7.28 12.32 -13.66
N ASP A 147 -7.55 11.79 -14.86
CA ASP A 147 -7.46 10.38 -15.16
C ASP A 147 -6.02 9.99 -15.56
N ILE A 148 -5.22 9.59 -14.57
CA ILE A 148 -3.86 9.09 -14.85
C ILE A 148 -3.87 7.68 -15.47
N GLY A 149 -4.97 6.94 -15.33
CA GLY A 149 -5.10 5.61 -15.95
C GLY A 149 -5.06 5.72 -17.47
N SER A 150 -5.85 6.63 -18.03
CA SER A 150 -5.83 6.91 -19.48
C SER A 150 -4.45 7.40 -19.95
N ILE A 151 -3.75 8.22 -19.17
CA ILE A 151 -2.39 8.66 -19.50
C ILE A 151 -1.42 7.47 -19.56
N VAL A 152 -1.48 6.55 -18.59
CA VAL A 152 -0.63 5.36 -18.57
C VAL A 152 -0.93 4.44 -19.76
N LEU A 153 -2.20 4.28 -20.13
CA LEU A 153 -2.59 3.48 -21.31
C LEU A 153 -2.10 4.13 -22.62
N GLU A 154 -2.15 5.44 -22.73
CA GLU A 154 -1.60 6.18 -23.88
C GLU A 154 -0.09 6.04 -23.99
N LEU A 155 0.64 6.13 -22.86
CA LEU A 155 2.08 5.90 -22.82
C LEU A 155 2.45 4.48 -23.27
N LYS A 156 1.67 3.48 -22.86
CA LYS A 156 1.83 2.09 -23.30
C LYS A 156 1.54 1.93 -24.81
N ALA A 157 0.46 2.53 -25.30
CA ALA A 157 0.10 2.48 -26.73
C ALA A 157 1.14 3.15 -27.64
N ASN A 158 1.94 4.06 -27.11
CA ASN A 158 3.04 4.73 -27.82
C ASN A 158 4.43 4.11 -27.53
N ASP A 159 4.50 2.89 -26.96
CA ASP A 159 5.73 2.16 -26.64
C ASP A 159 6.71 2.95 -25.74
N LEU A 160 6.20 3.89 -24.93
CA LEU A 160 6.99 4.67 -23.98
C LEU A 160 7.19 3.96 -22.64
N ILE A 161 6.35 2.97 -22.35
CA ILE A 161 6.46 2.06 -21.21
C ILE A 161 6.16 0.64 -21.68
N GLU A 162 6.83 -0.35 -21.10
CA GLU A 162 6.64 -1.77 -21.45
C GLU A 162 5.27 -2.29 -21.02
N ASP A 163 4.88 -1.99 -19.78
CA ASP A 163 3.59 -2.37 -19.23
C ASP A 163 3.06 -1.33 -18.24
N GLY A 164 1.74 -1.27 -18.13
CA GLY A 164 1.08 -0.35 -17.21
C GLY A 164 -0.42 -0.36 -17.43
N GLY A 165 -1.13 0.03 -16.39
CA GLY A 165 -2.59 0.12 -16.42
C GLY A 165 -3.15 0.46 -15.05
N CYS A 166 -4.47 0.63 -15.00
CA CYS A 166 -5.19 0.78 -13.76
C CYS A 166 -5.63 -0.60 -13.25
N LEU A 167 -5.46 -0.88 -11.97
CA LEU A 167 -5.93 -2.14 -11.36
C LEU A 167 -7.44 -2.36 -11.55
N LEU A 168 -8.22 -1.30 -11.74
CA LEU A 168 -9.66 -1.39 -11.99
C LEU A 168 -9.98 -1.95 -13.39
N TYR A 169 -9.05 -1.92 -14.35
CA TYR A 169 -9.23 -2.52 -15.66
C TYR A 169 -8.77 -3.99 -15.74
N THR A 170 -8.11 -4.49 -14.72
CA THR A 170 -7.61 -5.88 -14.67
C THR A 170 -8.41 -6.79 -13.75
N SER A 171 -9.32 -6.25 -12.96
CA SER A 171 -10.25 -6.99 -12.10
C SER A 171 -11.64 -7.03 -12.70
N ASP A 172 -12.32 -8.13 -12.47
CA ASP A 172 -13.65 -8.54 -12.95
C ASP A 172 -14.64 -7.41 -13.24
N ALA A 173 -15.49 -7.64 -14.25
CA ALA A 173 -16.52 -6.75 -14.77
C ALA A 173 -17.55 -6.20 -13.74
N ALA A 174 -17.43 -6.54 -12.46
CA ALA A 174 -18.26 -6.00 -11.39
C ALA A 174 -17.82 -4.61 -10.90
N ASP A 175 -16.57 -4.19 -11.18
CA ASP A 175 -15.97 -2.95 -10.68
C ASP A 175 -15.73 -1.88 -11.77
N GLU A 176 -16.50 -1.88 -12.84
CA GLU A 176 -16.36 -0.98 -13.99
C GLU A 176 -16.55 0.52 -13.70
N LYS A 177 -16.53 0.96 -12.47
CA LYS A 177 -16.74 2.39 -12.16
C LYS A 177 -15.64 2.93 -11.26
N ARG A 178 -14.74 3.71 -11.86
CA ARG A 178 -13.78 4.68 -11.28
C ARG A 178 -12.32 4.20 -11.18
N CYS A 179 -11.58 4.52 -12.19
CA CYS A 179 -10.21 5.00 -11.97
C CYS A 179 -10.22 6.42 -11.46
#